data_2f08ce86e0e44519c1ac5c3b1aa370fe
#
_entry.id   2f08ce86e0e44519c1ac5c3b1aa370fe
#
_cell.length_a   1.000
_cell.length_b   1.000
_cell.length_c   1.000
_cell.angle_alpha   90.00
_cell.angle_beta   90.00
_cell.angle_gamma   90.00
#
_symmetry.space_group_name_H-M   'P 1'
#
loop_
_entity.id
_entity.type
_entity.pdbx_description
1 polymer ?
#
loop_
_entity_poly.entity_id
_entity_poly.type
_entity_poly.pdbx_seq_one_letter_code
_entity_poly.pdbx_strand_id
1 'polypeptide(L)'
;MMPVTTRRGPIVFAHRGGGEEAPENTVSAFTRVYEAGIRHVETDAHLTADGQVVVSHDDTVDRCYDGTGRISQMTWRDLSRLRHRDSGEQMPLLAQVLEAFPDMY
;
A
#
# COMPACT_ATOMS: atom_id res chain seq x y z
N MET A 1 -7.16 10.44 -0.44
CA MET A 1 -6.15 11.14 -1.26
C MET A 1 -6.82 12.26 -2.02
N MET A 2 -6.12 13.34 -2.23
CA MET A 2 -6.64 14.57 -2.80
C MET A 2 -5.97 14.86 -4.14
N PRO A 3 -6.64 15.57 -5.07
CA PRO A 3 -6.02 15.90 -6.36
C PRO A 3 -4.81 16.84 -6.19
N VAL A 4 -3.86 16.73 -7.10
CA VAL A 4 -2.61 17.50 -7.06
C VAL A 4 -2.68 18.82 -7.84
N THR A 5 -3.81 19.13 -8.47
CA THR A 5 -3.97 20.24 -9.41
C THR A 5 -3.76 21.63 -8.82
N THR A 6 -3.90 21.79 -7.52
CA THR A 6 -3.75 23.08 -6.83
C THR A 6 -2.36 23.28 -6.20
N ARG A 7 -1.49 22.31 -6.33
CA ARG A 7 -0.18 22.35 -5.67
C ARG A 7 0.79 23.24 -6.44
N ARG A 8 1.57 24.01 -5.67
CA ARG A 8 2.64 24.86 -6.21
C ARG A 8 4.00 24.24 -5.90
N GLY A 9 4.97 24.46 -6.81
CA GLY A 9 6.34 24.00 -6.68
C GLY A 9 6.54 22.53 -6.99
N PRO A 10 7.72 21.97 -6.70
CA PRO A 10 8.03 20.59 -6.99
C PRO A 10 7.14 19.63 -6.22
N ILE A 11 6.74 18.55 -6.87
CA ILE A 11 5.98 17.47 -6.26
C ILE A 11 6.93 16.28 -6.09
N VAL A 12 6.99 15.74 -4.88
CA VAL A 12 7.78 14.54 -4.57
C VAL A 12 6.85 13.37 -4.38
N PHE A 13 7.07 12.30 -5.15
CA PHE A 13 6.31 11.06 -5.04
C PHE A 13 7.15 10.00 -4.37
N ALA A 14 6.56 9.26 -3.43
CA ALA A 14 7.15 8.08 -2.86
C ALA A 14 6.63 6.85 -3.61
N HIS A 15 7.51 6.19 -4.35
CA HIS A 15 7.19 4.99 -5.10
C HIS A 15 6.95 3.80 -4.14
N ARG A 16 5.86 3.06 -4.36
CA ARG A 16 5.46 1.92 -3.52
C ARG A 16 5.42 2.26 -2.03
N GLY A 17 5.01 3.49 -1.69
CA GLY A 17 5.01 3.93 -0.31
C GLY A 17 6.39 4.06 0.32
N GLY A 18 7.44 4.36 -0.48
CA GLY A 18 8.81 4.52 0.02
C GLY A 18 9.56 3.20 0.19
N GLY A 19 9.32 2.22 -0.67
CA GLY A 19 9.71 0.82 -0.54
C GLY A 19 11.18 0.50 -0.31
N GLU A 20 12.13 1.37 -0.67
CA GLU A 20 13.55 1.11 -0.43
C GLU A 20 13.96 1.28 1.03
N GLU A 21 13.27 2.14 1.76
CA GLU A 21 13.61 2.48 3.16
C GLU A 21 12.71 1.76 4.16
N ALA A 22 11.63 1.14 3.71
CA ALA A 22 10.68 0.43 4.55
C ALA A 22 10.02 -0.67 3.72
N PRO A 23 9.36 -1.66 4.35
CA PRO A 23 8.62 -2.69 3.62
C PRO A 23 7.60 -2.05 2.69
N GLU A 24 7.67 -2.39 1.40
CA GLU A 24 6.85 -1.74 0.37
C GLU A 24 5.34 -1.93 0.61
N ASN A 25 4.57 -0.87 0.33
CA ASN A 25 3.10 -0.87 0.37
C ASN A 25 2.52 -1.36 1.70
N THR A 26 3.18 -1.08 2.81
CA THR A 26 2.68 -1.35 4.16
C THR A 26 2.24 -0.04 4.83
N VAL A 27 1.42 -0.15 5.87
CA VAL A 27 1.02 1.03 6.64
C VAL A 27 2.25 1.72 7.25
N SER A 28 3.24 0.97 7.71
CA SER A 28 4.47 1.57 8.26
C SER A 28 5.24 2.33 7.20
N ALA A 29 5.31 1.86 5.97
CA ALA A 29 5.96 2.57 4.86
C ALA A 29 5.25 3.90 4.56
N PHE A 30 3.93 3.89 4.47
CA PHE A 30 3.15 5.11 4.26
C PHE A 30 3.29 6.09 5.43
N THR A 31 3.30 5.59 6.67
CA THR A 31 3.50 6.40 7.87
C THR A 31 4.85 7.09 7.84
N ARG A 32 5.90 6.37 7.48
CA ARG A 32 7.25 6.89 7.38
C ARG A 32 7.37 8.02 6.36
N VAL A 33 6.76 7.84 5.20
CA VAL A 33 6.69 8.87 4.15
C VAL A 33 5.93 10.11 4.63
N TYR A 34 4.80 9.90 5.28
CA TYR A 34 3.97 10.97 5.83
C TYR A 34 4.72 11.78 6.89
N GLU A 35 5.41 11.11 7.80
CA GLU A 35 6.21 11.76 8.85
C GLU A 35 7.40 12.55 8.27
N ALA A 36 7.93 12.11 7.13
CA ALA A 36 8.99 12.82 6.41
C ALA A 36 8.49 14.06 5.66
N GLY A 37 7.18 14.35 5.68
CA GLY A 37 6.60 15.51 5.01
C GLY A 37 6.22 15.28 3.56
N ILE A 38 6.39 14.08 3.03
CA ILE A 38 6.01 13.73 1.67
C ILE A 38 4.51 13.43 1.64
N ARG A 39 3.77 14.06 0.72
CA ARG A 39 2.32 13.94 0.63
C ARG A 39 1.82 13.31 -0.67
N HIS A 40 2.73 12.97 -1.57
CA HIS A 40 2.42 12.30 -2.83
C HIS A 40 3.03 10.91 -2.83
N VAL A 41 2.21 9.90 -3.06
CA VAL A 41 2.62 8.50 -3.00
C VAL A 41 2.15 7.79 -4.26
N GLU A 42 3.04 7.01 -4.86
CA GLU A 42 2.68 6.09 -5.93
C GLU A 42 2.51 4.70 -5.31
N THR A 43 1.42 4.05 -5.64
CA THR A 43 1.14 2.68 -5.20
C THR A 43 0.25 1.99 -6.21
N ASP A 44 0.21 0.67 -6.15
CA ASP A 44 -0.66 -0.15 -6.99
C ASP A 44 -1.73 -0.84 -6.14
N ALA A 45 -2.88 -1.05 -6.73
CA ALA A 45 -4.01 -1.70 -6.08
C ALA A 45 -4.49 -2.88 -6.90
N HIS A 46 -4.97 -3.92 -6.21
CA HIS A 46 -5.50 -5.11 -6.84
C HIS A 46 -6.83 -5.49 -6.21
N LEU A 47 -7.69 -6.10 -7.01
CA LEU A 47 -9.00 -6.55 -6.58
C LEU A 47 -8.93 -8.02 -6.13
N THR A 48 -9.45 -8.31 -4.94
CA THR A 48 -9.55 -9.67 -4.44
C THR A 48 -10.72 -10.43 -5.09
N ALA A 49 -10.78 -11.74 -4.88
CA ALA A 49 -11.86 -12.57 -5.41
C ALA A 49 -13.23 -12.14 -4.86
N ASP A 50 -13.29 -11.59 -3.67
CA ASP A 50 -14.54 -11.13 -3.03
C ASP A 50 -14.76 -9.61 -3.15
N GLY A 51 -14.05 -8.94 -4.06
CA GLY A 51 -14.31 -7.55 -4.42
C GLY A 51 -13.71 -6.49 -3.50
N GLN A 52 -12.75 -6.86 -2.65
CA GLN A 52 -12.01 -5.88 -1.83
C GLN A 52 -10.82 -5.34 -2.61
N VAL A 53 -10.45 -4.08 -2.34
CA VAL A 53 -9.30 -3.44 -2.98
C VAL A 53 -8.14 -3.39 -1.98
N VAL A 54 -7.04 -4.03 -2.34
CA VAL A 54 -5.83 -4.11 -1.51
C VAL A 54 -4.67 -3.38 -2.17
N VAL A 55 -3.69 -2.99 -1.36
CA VAL A 55 -2.49 -2.27 -1.83
C VAL A 55 -1.33 -3.25 -1.93
N SER A 56 -0.83 -3.45 -3.14
CA SER A 56 0.29 -4.34 -3.43
C SER A 56 0.85 -4.03 -4.81
N HIS A 57 2.16 -4.11 -4.99
CA HIS A 57 2.76 -3.94 -6.31
C HIS A 57 2.50 -5.15 -7.18
N ASP A 58 2.78 -6.35 -6.67
CA ASP A 58 2.62 -7.60 -7.42
C ASP A 58 1.17 -8.08 -7.39
N ASP A 59 0.75 -8.79 -8.42
CA ASP A 59 -0.55 -9.47 -8.46
C ASP A 59 -0.55 -10.78 -7.69
N THR A 60 0.61 -11.22 -7.20
CA THR A 60 0.79 -12.41 -6.35
C THR A 60 1.36 -11.99 -4.98
N VAL A 61 1.18 -12.86 -3.98
CA VAL A 61 1.65 -12.59 -2.61
C VAL A 61 3.04 -13.16 -2.33
N ASP A 62 3.59 -13.94 -3.23
CA ASP A 62 4.76 -14.79 -2.99
C ASP A 62 6.02 -14.03 -2.55
N ARG A 63 6.30 -12.88 -3.18
CA ARG A 63 7.53 -12.13 -2.93
C ARG A 63 7.52 -11.41 -1.59
N CYS A 64 6.42 -10.76 -1.25
CA CYS A 64 6.36 -9.86 -0.09
C CYS A 64 5.74 -10.49 1.15
N TYR A 65 4.91 -11.51 0.99
CA TYR A 65 4.13 -12.12 2.07
C TYR A 65 4.49 -13.58 2.27
N ASP A 66 4.13 -14.13 3.43
CA ASP A 66 4.42 -15.51 3.82
C ASP A 66 3.44 -16.54 3.25
N GLY A 67 2.92 -16.27 2.08
CA GLY A 67 1.97 -17.13 1.39
C GLY A 67 2.29 -17.26 -0.09
N THR A 68 1.39 -17.92 -0.81
CA THR A 68 1.50 -18.19 -2.23
C THR A 68 0.14 -18.00 -2.90
N GLY A 69 0.13 -17.43 -4.09
CA GLY A 69 -1.04 -17.31 -4.94
C GLY A 69 -1.30 -15.92 -5.48
N ARG A 70 -2.34 -15.85 -6.31
CA ARG A 70 -2.77 -14.61 -6.94
C ARG A 70 -3.83 -13.92 -6.10
N ILE A 71 -3.68 -12.60 -5.92
CA ILE A 71 -4.64 -11.78 -5.17
C ILE A 71 -6.05 -11.91 -5.75
N SER A 72 -6.19 -11.93 -7.08
CA SER A 72 -7.49 -12.03 -7.75
C SER A 72 -8.21 -13.36 -7.49
N GLN A 73 -7.51 -14.37 -7.00
CA GLN A 73 -8.05 -15.68 -6.69
C GLN A 73 -8.20 -15.94 -5.20
N MET A 74 -7.86 -14.95 -4.36
CA MET A 74 -7.90 -15.05 -2.90
C MET A 74 -8.94 -14.09 -2.34
N THR A 75 -9.58 -14.48 -1.23
CA THR A 75 -10.48 -13.61 -0.50
C THR A 75 -9.69 -12.69 0.42
N TRP A 76 -10.29 -11.58 0.83
CA TRP A 76 -9.67 -10.71 1.84
C TRP A 76 -9.39 -11.47 3.14
N ARG A 77 -10.28 -12.39 3.52
CA ARG A 77 -10.07 -13.23 4.70
C ARG A 77 -8.75 -14.00 4.61
N ASP A 78 -8.47 -14.60 3.47
CA ASP A 78 -7.22 -15.33 3.26
C ASP A 78 -6.01 -14.40 3.26
N LEU A 79 -6.09 -13.28 2.55
CA LEU A 79 -5.02 -12.29 2.47
C LEU A 79 -4.72 -11.67 3.84
N SER A 80 -5.75 -11.41 4.64
CA SER A 80 -5.61 -10.80 5.95
C SER A 80 -4.81 -11.63 6.95
N ARG A 81 -4.68 -12.92 6.70
CA ARG A 81 -3.91 -13.85 7.54
C ARG A 81 -2.43 -13.88 7.18
N LEU A 82 -2.07 -13.38 6.01
CA LEU A 82 -0.67 -13.34 5.58
C LEU A 82 0.06 -12.18 6.24
N ARG A 83 1.37 -12.34 6.41
CA ARG A 83 2.23 -11.31 7.00
C ARG A 83 3.36 -10.96 6.05
N HIS A 84 3.66 -9.68 5.96
CA HIS A 84 4.77 -9.19 5.17
C HIS A 84 6.07 -9.81 5.68
N ARG A 85 6.92 -10.31 4.78
CA ARG A 85 8.14 -11.04 5.16
C ARG A 85 9.13 -10.20 5.95
N ASP A 86 9.17 -8.89 5.67
CA ASP A 86 10.13 -8.00 6.33
C ASP A 86 9.58 -7.40 7.63
N SER A 87 8.30 -7.03 7.68
CA SER A 87 7.74 -6.28 8.80
C SER A 87 6.75 -7.05 9.66
N GLY A 88 6.25 -8.18 9.18
CA GLY A 88 5.17 -8.91 9.86
C GLY A 88 3.81 -8.25 9.77
N GLU A 89 3.67 -7.19 8.99
CA GLU A 89 2.42 -6.46 8.83
C GLU A 89 1.46 -7.15 7.86
N GLN A 90 0.19 -6.88 8.05
CA GLN A 90 -0.88 -7.31 7.17
C GLN A 90 -0.87 -6.46 5.88
N MET A 91 -1.30 -7.06 4.75
CA MET A 91 -1.54 -6.30 3.53
C MET A 91 -2.65 -5.28 3.78
N PRO A 92 -2.46 -3.99 3.47
CA PRO A 92 -3.50 -3.01 3.74
C PRO A 92 -4.60 -3.03 2.70
N LEU A 93 -5.83 -2.78 3.14
CA LEU A 93 -6.90 -2.37 2.25
C LEU A 93 -6.63 -0.92 1.81
N LEU A 94 -6.97 -0.58 0.57
CA LEU A 94 -6.84 0.80 0.10
C LEU A 94 -7.62 1.76 0.99
N ALA A 95 -8.82 1.39 1.43
CA ALA A 95 -9.64 2.22 2.31
C ALA A 95 -8.93 2.55 3.63
N GLN A 96 -8.16 1.61 4.19
CA GLN A 96 -7.39 1.83 5.42
C GLN A 96 -6.31 2.90 5.21
N VAL A 97 -5.63 2.87 4.08
CA VAL A 97 -4.60 3.86 3.74
C VAL A 97 -5.23 5.25 3.56
N LEU A 98 -6.35 5.33 2.84
CA LEU A 98 -7.05 6.60 2.61
C LEU A 98 -7.57 7.21 3.91
N GLU A 99 -8.07 6.40 4.83
CA GLU A 99 -8.55 6.87 6.14
C GLU A 99 -7.42 7.32 7.05
N ALA A 100 -6.29 6.60 7.02
CA ALA A 100 -5.14 6.91 7.88
C ALA A 100 -4.40 8.18 7.44
N PHE A 101 -4.41 8.49 6.14
CA PHE A 101 -3.64 9.62 5.57
C PHE A 101 -4.53 10.49 4.67
N PRO A 102 -5.52 11.20 5.23
CA PRO A 102 -6.53 11.90 4.42
C PRO A 102 -5.98 13.08 3.61
N ASP A 103 -4.84 13.64 3.97
CA ASP A 103 -4.19 14.73 3.23
C ASP A 103 -3.02 14.27 2.33
N MET A 104 -2.89 12.97 2.12
CA MET A 104 -1.92 12.41 1.18
C MET A 104 -2.53 12.34 -0.23
N TYR A 105 -1.72 12.58 -1.24
CA TYR A 105 -2.14 12.58 -2.64
C TYR A 105 -1.64 11.35 -3.39
#